data_52d53f245138f7c1e9ae5dbe4666e7a4
#
_entry.id   52d53f245138f7c1e9ae5dbe4666e7a4
#
_cell.length_a   1.000
_cell.length_b   1.000
_cell.length_c   1.000
_cell.angle_alpha   90.00
_cell.angle_beta   90.00
_cell.angle_gamma   90.00
#
_symmetry.space_group_name_H-M   'P 1'
#
loop_
_entity.id
_entity.type
_entity.pdbx_description
1 polymer ?
#
loop_
_entity_poly.entity_id
_entity_poly.type
_entity_poly.pdbx_seq_one_letter_code
_entity_poly.pdbx_strand_id
1 'polypeptide(L)'
;LIELLIVVAIIGILAGVGIPMYNGYMANAKINATTENHSRIRDMMTTNLATCVYSDSFIKLLASPNKFINATCGKNAQTWAAYFSRHFNNDNAGWENPYSKGSTFVDNNPSNNPPLGTLHLWHNGKYITITTNVGTEDGKNKYLTASILIE
;
A
#
# COMPACT_ATOMS: atom_id res chain seq x y z
N LEU A 1 -1.90 -15.26 50.58
CA LEU A 1 -1.61 -16.42 49.70
C LEU A 1 -2.78 -16.67 48.72
N ILE A 2 -4.02 -16.70 49.20
CA ILE A 2 -5.24 -16.88 48.40
C ILE A 2 -5.43 -15.68 47.47
N GLU A 3 -5.19 -14.47 47.91
CA GLU A 3 -5.30 -13.22 47.18
C GLU A 3 -4.38 -13.22 45.94
N LEU A 4 -3.13 -13.71 46.11
CA LEU A 4 -2.18 -13.82 45.00
C LEU A 4 -2.63 -14.87 43.97
N LEU A 5 -3.16 -16.01 44.44
CA LEU A 5 -3.66 -17.08 43.57
C LEU A 5 -4.84 -16.64 42.73
N ILE A 6 -5.76 -15.88 43.30
CA ILE A 6 -6.92 -15.32 42.53
C ILE A 6 -6.45 -14.37 41.46
N VAL A 7 -5.51 -13.48 41.76
CA VAL A 7 -4.96 -12.51 40.79
C VAL A 7 -4.29 -13.22 39.62
N VAL A 8 -3.45 -14.21 39.91
CA VAL A 8 -2.77 -14.99 38.85
C VAL A 8 -3.77 -15.80 38.01
N ALA A 9 -4.81 -16.35 38.63
CA ALA A 9 -5.86 -17.07 37.91
C ALA A 9 -6.63 -16.14 36.95
N ILE A 10 -6.99 -14.95 37.42
CA ILE A 10 -7.69 -13.95 36.56
C ILE A 10 -6.82 -13.50 35.39
N ILE A 11 -5.55 -13.18 35.64
CA ILE A 11 -4.58 -12.81 34.61
C ILE A 11 -4.42 -13.94 33.59
N GLY A 12 -4.33 -15.19 34.04
CA GLY A 12 -4.22 -16.37 33.20
C GLY A 12 -5.43 -16.55 32.25
N ILE A 13 -6.64 -16.37 32.81
CA ILE A 13 -7.87 -16.45 32.00
C ILE A 13 -7.93 -15.30 30.98
N LEU A 14 -7.65 -14.07 31.42
CA LEU A 14 -7.65 -12.90 30.54
C LEU A 14 -6.60 -13.01 29.41
N ALA A 15 -5.40 -13.49 29.72
CA ALA A 15 -4.36 -13.73 28.76
C ALA A 15 -4.73 -14.85 27.77
N GLY A 16 -5.33 -15.93 28.26
CA GLY A 16 -5.74 -17.08 27.44
C GLY A 16 -6.80 -16.72 26.38
N VAL A 17 -7.68 -15.78 26.65
CA VAL A 17 -8.71 -15.31 25.72
C VAL A 17 -8.27 -14.07 24.94
N GLY A 18 -7.57 -13.16 25.60
CA GLY A 18 -7.20 -11.86 25.02
C GLY A 18 -6.13 -11.95 23.95
N ILE A 19 -5.15 -12.84 24.08
CA ILE A 19 -4.05 -12.96 23.09
C ILE A 19 -4.54 -13.41 21.71
N PRO A 20 -5.32 -14.49 21.55
CA PRO A 20 -5.79 -14.89 20.22
C PRO A 20 -6.73 -13.86 19.59
N MET A 21 -7.56 -13.21 20.42
CA MET A 21 -8.46 -12.15 19.95
C MET A 21 -7.67 -10.92 19.44
N TYR A 22 -6.61 -10.53 20.16
CA TYR A 22 -5.73 -9.45 19.78
C TYR A 22 -5.00 -9.71 18.45
N ASN A 23 -4.52 -10.94 18.24
CA ASN A 23 -3.84 -11.34 17.01
C ASN A 23 -4.78 -11.25 15.79
N GLY A 24 -6.04 -11.68 15.94
CA GLY A 24 -7.05 -11.54 14.89
C GLY A 24 -7.36 -10.07 14.57
N TYR A 25 -7.47 -9.23 15.61
CA TYR A 25 -7.70 -7.81 15.45
C TYR A 25 -6.54 -7.11 14.72
N MET A 26 -5.29 -7.45 15.04
CA MET A 26 -4.10 -6.90 14.38
C MET A 26 -4.00 -7.35 12.92
N ALA A 27 -4.36 -8.60 12.60
CA ALA A 27 -4.40 -9.08 11.23
C ALA A 27 -5.41 -8.27 10.39
N ASN A 28 -6.62 -8.10 10.89
CA ASN A 28 -7.65 -7.29 10.25
C ASN A 28 -7.25 -5.82 10.09
N ALA A 29 -6.58 -5.24 11.07
CA ALA A 29 -6.08 -3.87 10.98
C ALA A 29 -5.06 -3.70 9.83
N LYS A 30 -4.15 -4.66 9.65
CA LYS A 30 -3.18 -4.65 8.53
C LYS A 30 -3.86 -4.83 7.18
N ILE A 31 -4.83 -5.73 7.07
CA ILE A 31 -5.62 -5.93 5.85
C ILE A 31 -6.36 -4.65 5.47
N ASN A 32 -7.03 -4.02 6.42
CA ASN A 32 -7.78 -2.79 6.20
C ASN A 32 -6.86 -1.63 5.80
N ALA A 33 -5.72 -1.46 6.49
CA ALA A 33 -4.74 -0.44 6.16
C ALA A 33 -4.16 -0.62 4.74
N THR A 34 -3.86 -1.86 4.35
CA THR A 34 -3.36 -2.15 2.99
C THR A 34 -4.43 -1.94 1.92
N THR A 35 -5.68 -2.31 2.22
CA THR A 35 -6.82 -2.07 1.32
C THR A 35 -7.07 -0.58 1.13
N GLU A 36 -7.00 0.19 2.19
CA GLU A 36 -7.11 1.64 2.14
C GLU A 36 -5.96 2.27 1.33
N ASN A 37 -4.73 1.83 1.53
CA ASN A 37 -3.58 2.27 0.75
C ASN A 37 -3.77 2.00 -0.75
N HIS A 38 -4.29 0.82 -1.12
CA HIS A 38 -4.61 0.49 -2.52
C HIS A 38 -5.59 1.49 -3.13
N SER A 39 -6.69 1.77 -2.44
CA SER A 39 -7.72 2.70 -2.91
C SER A 39 -7.20 4.13 -3.01
N ARG A 40 -6.48 4.62 -2.00
CA ARG A 40 -5.91 5.97 -1.98
C ARG A 40 -4.87 6.18 -3.07
N ILE A 41 -4.01 5.20 -3.33
CA ILE A 41 -3.02 5.27 -4.42
C ILE A 41 -3.72 5.31 -5.77
N ARG A 42 -4.70 4.43 -6.01
CA ARG A 42 -5.50 4.43 -7.24
C ARG A 42 -6.15 5.80 -7.46
N ASP A 43 -6.81 6.33 -6.44
CA ASP A 43 -7.55 7.58 -6.54
C ASP A 43 -6.60 8.77 -6.76
N MET A 44 -5.46 8.79 -6.06
CA MET A 44 -4.43 9.80 -6.25
C MET A 44 -3.85 9.76 -7.68
N MET A 45 -3.51 8.58 -8.18
CA MET A 45 -3.01 8.42 -9.55
C MET A 45 -4.04 8.86 -10.58
N THR A 46 -5.29 8.41 -10.43
CA THR A 46 -6.38 8.77 -11.35
C THR A 46 -6.63 10.27 -11.37
N THR A 47 -6.69 10.91 -10.20
CA THR A 47 -6.90 12.35 -10.08
C THR A 47 -5.76 13.14 -10.71
N ASN A 48 -4.51 12.78 -10.43
CA ASN A 48 -3.36 13.46 -11.02
C ASN A 48 -3.29 13.28 -12.54
N LEU A 49 -3.53 12.07 -13.03
CA LEU A 49 -3.52 11.81 -14.49
C LEU A 49 -4.68 12.48 -15.20
N ALA A 50 -5.84 12.63 -14.58
CA ALA A 50 -6.96 13.38 -15.14
C ALA A 50 -6.60 14.86 -15.35
N THR A 51 -5.73 15.45 -14.56
CA THR A 51 -5.27 16.83 -14.80
C THR A 51 -4.51 16.96 -16.11
N CYS A 52 -3.82 15.91 -16.54
CA CYS A 52 -3.12 15.88 -17.82
C CYS A 52 -4.05 15.82 -19.03
N VAL A 53 -5.27 15.31 -18.88
CA VAL A 53 -6.27 15.27 -19.96
C VAL A 53 -6.84 16.66 -20.23
N TYR A 54 -6.96 17.47 -19.18
CA TYR A 54 -7.60 18.80 -19.26
C TYR A 54 -6.62 19.98 -19.39
N SER A 55 -5.34 19.75 -19.11
CA SER A 55 -4.33 20.79 -19.22
C SER A 55 -2.97 20.18 -19.57
N ASP A 56 -2.25 20.81 -20.51
CA ASP A 56 -0.85 20.48 -20.85
C ASP A 56 0.12 20.87 -19.73
N SER A 57 -0.29 20.68 -18.49
CA SER A 57 0.51 21.02 -17.32
C SER A 57 1.44 19.87 -16.89
N PHE A 58 1.87 19.88 -15.68
CA PHE A 58 2.73 18.86 -15.10
C PHE A 58 2.12 18.32 -13.81
N ILE A 59 2.50 17.11 -13.46
CA ILE A 59 2.22 16.51 -12.15
C ILE A 59 3.46 16.67 -11.26
N LYS A 60 3.27 17.21 -10.06
CA LYS A 60 4.36 17.38 -9.09
C LYS A 60 4.51 16.12 -8.26
N LEU A 61 5.63 15.42 -8.40
CA LEU A 61 5.94 14.16 -7.73
C LEU A 61 7.26 14.23 -6.98
N LEU A 62 7.38 13.50 -5.88
CA LEU A 62 8.64 13.31 -5.16
C LEU A 62 9.54 12.34 -5.92
N ALA A 63 10.75 12.75 -6.26
CA ALA A 63 11.74 11.93 -6.97
C ALA A 63 12.85 11.43 -6.04
N SER A 64 13.15 12.17 -4.99
CA SER A 64 14.10 11.82 -3.92
C SER A 64 13.72 12.56 -2.65
N PRO A 65 14.32 12.23 -1.49
CA PRO A 65 14.02 12.95 -0.26
C PRO A 65 14.12 14.46 -0.48
N ASN A 66 13.04 15.17 -0.17
CA ASN A 66 12.90 16.64 -0.29
C ASN A 66 13.03 17.23 -1.71
N LYS A 67 13.04 16.40 -2.76
CA LYS A 67 13.12 16.88 -4.15
C LYS A 67 11.87 16.53 -4.95
N PHE A 68 11.10 17.54 -5.30
CA PHE A 68 10.00 17.40 -6.26
C PHE A 68 10.48 17.52 -7.68
N ILE A 69 9.83 16.79 -8.58
CA ILE A 69 9.95 16.96 -10.03
C ILE A 69 8.59 17.36 -10.61
N ASN A 70 8.64 18.15 -11.66
CA ASN A 70 7.47 18.45 -12.47
C ASN A 70 7.46 17.48 -13.66
N ALA A 71 6.69 16.38 -13.52
CA ALA A 71 6.53 15.40 -14.58
C ALA A 71 5.54 15.95 -15.61
N THR A 72 6.04 16.33 -16.80
CA THR A 72 5.20 16.84 -17.89
C THR A 72 4.22 15.77 -18.36
N CYS A 73 3.03 16.18 -18.72
CA CYS A 73 2.01 15.33 -19.32
C CYS A 73 2.46 14.71 -20.66
N GLY A 74 1.72 13.74 -21.19
CA GLY A 74 2.07 13.05 -22.44
C GLY A 74 3.10 11.91 -22.29
N LYS A 75 3.34 11.43 -21.05
CA LYS A 75 4.16 10.23 -20.80
C LYS A 75 3.35 8.97 -21.04
N ASN A 76 4.04 7.91 -21.50
CA ASN A 76 3.43 6.58 -21.61
C ASN A 76 3.24 5.92 -20.23
N ALA A 77 2.45 4.85 -20.20
CA ALA A 77 2.11 4.12 -18.97
C ALA A 77 3.35 3.60 -18.22
N GLN A 78 4.39 3.16 -18.92
CA GLN A 78 5.66 2.72 -18.33
C GLN A 78 6.36 3.83 -17.54
N THR A 79 6.47 5.01 -18.14
CA THR A 79 7.12 6.17 -17.51
C THR A 79 6.33 6.64 -16.29
N TRP A 80 5.00 6.70 -16.40
CA TRP A 80 4.14 7.06 -15.29
C TRP A 80 4.21 6.05 -14.14
N ALA A 81 4.18 4.75 -14.43
CA ALA A 81 4.35 3.71 -13.42
C ALA A 81 5.67 3.87 -12.64
N ALA A 82 6.77 4.16 -13.34
CA ALA A 82 8.07 4.41 -12.71
C ALA A 82 8.08 5.68 -11.85
N TYR A 83 7.47 6.77 -12.31
CA TYR A 83 7.39 8.03 -11.55
C TYR A 83 6.55 7.88 -10.28
N PHE A 84 5.38 7.25 -10.37
CA PHE A 84 4.52 7.02 -9.23
C PHE A 84 5.14 6.03 -8.24
N SER A 85 5.78 4.95 -8.71
CA SER A 85 6.50 4.02 -7.84
C SER A 85 7.59 4.75 -7.02
N ARG A 86 8.35 5.61 -7.66
CA ARG A 86 9.37 6.42 -6.99
C ARG A 86 8.77 7.41 -5.99
N HIS A 87 7.64 8.02 -6.33
CA HIS A 87 6.92 8.93 -5.43
C HIS A 87 6.43 8.22 -4.17
N PHE A 88 5.77 7.08 -4.31
CA PHE A 88 5.21 6.34 -3.18
C PHE A 88 6.26 5.65 -2.30
N ASN A 89 7.43 5.34 -2.82
CA ASN A 89 8.56 4.80 -2.05
C ASN A 89 9.40 5.87 -1.37
N ASN A 90 9.07 7.14 -1.54
CA ASN A 90 9.81 8.21 -0.90
C ASN A 90 9.37 8.34 0.57
N ASP A 91 10.32 8.32 1.49
CA ASP A 91 10.07 8.41 2.94
C ASP A 91 9.24 9.64 3.32
N ASN A 92 9.40 10.74 2.58
CA ASN A 92 8.66 11.98 2.81
C ASN A 92 7.23 11.96 2.23
N ALA A 93 6.87 10.95 1.47
CA ALA A 93 5.50 10.77 0.98
C ALA A 93 4.55 10.18 2.03
N GLY A 94 5.09 9.64 3.12
CA GLY A 94 4.34 9.12 4.26
C GLY A 94 3.61 7.79 4.01
N TRP A 95 4.05 7.03 3.00
CA TRP A 95 3.50 5.71 2.69
C TRP A 95 4.37 4.62 3.32
N GLU A 96 3.75 3.67 3.98
CA GLU A 96 4.43 2.54 4.61
C GLU A 96 3.70 1.23 4.36
N ASN A 97 4.47 0.14 4.32
CA ASN A 97 3.92 -1.20 4.31
C ASN A 97 3.40 -1.58 5.72
N PRO A 98 2.09 -1.83 5.90
CA PRO A 98 1.52 -2.18 7.22
C PRO A 98 2.04 -3.50 7.80
N TYR A 99 2.60 -4.36 6.96
CA TYR A 99 3.13 -5.67 7.38
C TYR A 99 4.61 -5.63 7.73
N SER A 100 5.39 -4.71 7.13
CA SER A 100 6.84 -4.65 7.32
C SER A 100 7.35 -3.22 7.16
N LYS A 101 7.66 -2.57 8.26
CA LYS A 101 8.25 -1.23 8.27
C LYS A 101 9.62 -1.22 7.58
N GLY A 102 9.88 -0.18 6.79
CA GLY A 102 11.15 0.01 6.10
C GLY A 102 11.38 -0.89 4.90
N SER A 103 10.41 -1.74 4.52
CA SER A 103 10.46 -2.48 3.26
C SER A 103 9.91 -1.63 2.11
N THR A 104 10.31 -1.97 0.88
CA THR A 104 9.75 -1.37 -0.33
C THR A 104 8.23 -1.47 -0.29
N PHE A 105 7.56 -0.31 -0.40
CA PHE A 105 6.10 -0.23 -0.35
C PHE A 105 5.48 -0.43 -1.73
N VAL A 106 6.07 0.19 -2.75
CA VAL A 106 5.63 0.08 -4.15
C VAL A 106 6.78 -0.39 -5.02
N ASP A 107 6.58 -1.45 -5.78
CA ASP A 107 7.55 -1.98 -6.73
C ASP A 107 7.04 -1.78 -8.16
N ASN A 108 7.97 -1.49 -9.08
CA ASN A 108 7.73 -1.42 -10.51
C ASN A 108 8.14 -2.75 -11.19
N ASN A 109 7.66 -3.86 -10.64
CA ASN A 109 7.95 -5.20 -11.13
C ASN A 109 6.73 -5.76 -11.90
N PRO A 110 6.93 -6.44 -13.03
CA PRO A 110 5.85 -7.09 -13.78
C PRO A 110 5.20 -8.29 -13.07
N SER A 111 5.64 -8.64 -11.89
CA SER A 111 5.05 -9.73 -11.12
C SER A 111 3.63 -9.40 -10.66
N ASN A 112 2.70 -10.33 -10.90
CA ASN A 112 1.33 -10.24 -10.38
C ASN A 112 1.23 -10.71 -8.92
N ASN A 113 2.33 -11.04 -8.28
CA ASN A 113 2.39 -11.62 -6.93
C ASN A 113 3.25 -10.76 -5.99
N PRO A 114 2.83 -9.54 -5.63
CA PRO A 114 3.57 -8.73 -4.66
C PRO A 114 3.61 -9.41 -3.27
N PRO A 115 4.67 -9.19 -2.48
CA PRO A 115 4.70 -9.56 -1.07
C PRO A 115 3.57 -8.90 -0.26
N LEU A 116 3.28 -9.43 0.93
CA LEU A 116 2.26 -8.88 1.83
C LEU A 116 2.48 -7.38 2.08
N GLY A 117 1.42 -6.60 1.91
CA GLY A 117 1.42 -5.16 2.12
C GLY A 117 2.11 -4.35 1.03
N THR A 118 2.65 -4.98 -0.01
CA THR A 118 3.33 -4.32 -1.12
C THR A 118 2.38 -4.15 -2.31
N LEU A 119 2.58 -3.07 -3.05
CA LEU A 119 1.91 -2.80 -4.32
C LEU A 119 2.90 -2.99 -5.47
N HIS A 120 2.45 -3.59 -6.55
CA HIS A 120 3.14 -3.56 -7.84
C HIS A 120 2.43 -2.60 -8.78
N LEU A 121 3.19 -1.64 -9.35
CA LEU A 121 2.74 -0.79 -10.44
C LEU A 121 3.35 -1.32 -11.74
N TRP A 122 2.52 -1.95 -12.53
CA TRP A 122 2.90 -2.54 -13.81
C TRP A 122 2.18 -1.83 -14.96
N HIS A 123 2.80 -1.79 -16.13
CA HIS A 123 2.19 -1.26 -17.35
C HIS A 123 1.92 -2.36 -18.36
N ASN A 124 0.80 -2.25 -19.06
CA ASN A 124 0.46 -3.09 -20.19
C ASN A 124 -0.17 -2.22 -21.31
N GLY A 125 0.59 -1.95 -22.34
CA GLY A 125 0.16 -1.02 -23.40
C GLY A 125 -0.13 0.37 -22.83
N LYS A 126 -1.40 0.76 -22.88
CA LYS A 126 -1.88 2.06 -22.38
C LYS A 126 -2.35 2.04 -20.92
N TYR A 127 -2.26 0.92 -20.25
CA TYR A 127 -2.78 0.80 -18.87
C TYR A 127 -1.64 0.73 -17.85
N ILE A 128 -1.86 1.36 -16.70
CA ILE A 128 -1.12 1.07 -15.48
C ILE A 128 -1.99 0.15 -14.64
N THR A 129 -1.46 -1.01 -14.29
CA THR A 129 -2.12 -1.96 -13.40
C THR A 129 -1.50 -1.87 -12.00
N ILE A 130 -2.35 -1.73 -11.01
CA ILE A 130 -2.00 -1.70 -9.58
C ILE A 130 -2.41 -3.05 -9.00
N THR A 131 -1.47 -3.85 -8.56
CA THR A 131 -1.74 -5.12 -7.86
C THR A 131 -1.20 -5.01 -6.44
N THR A 132 -2.07 -5.24 -5.46
CA THR A 132 -1.74 -5.13 -4.03
C THR A 132 -2.04 -6.43 -3.32
N ASN A 133 -1.10 -6.91 -2.51
CA ASN A 133 -1.34 -8.06 -1.64
C ASN A 133 -1.83 -7.58 -0.28
N VAL A 134 -3.13 -7.66 -0.07
CA VAL A 134 -3.77 -7.26 1.19
C VAL A 134 -3.72 -8.36 2.25
N GLY A 135 -3.44 -9.60 1.86
CA GLY A 135 -3.44 -10.74 2.75
C GLY A 135 -4.84 -11.18 3.21
N THR A 136 -4.85 -12.21 4.02
CA THR A 136 -6.03 -12.76 4.69
C THR A 136 -5.75 -12.90 6.19
N GLU A 137 -6.78 -13.13 7.00
CA GLU A 137 -6.65 -13.29 8.47
C GLU A 137 -5.74 -14.48 8.85
N ASP A 138 -5.72 -15.52 8.03
CA ASP A 138 -4.86 -16.70 8.20
C ASP A 138 -3.46 -16.52 7.56
N GLY A 139 -3.10 -15.30 7.17
CA GLY A 139 -1.77 -14.96 6.65
C GLY A 139 -1.49 -15.38 5.21
N LYS A 140 -2.50 -15.82 4.47
CA LYS A 140 -2.38 -16.15 3.04
C LYS A 140 -2.41 -14.92 2.17
N ASN A 141 -2.00 -15.07 0.93
CA ASN A 141 -2.03 -14.01 -0.06
C ASN A 141 -3.46 -13.76 -0.57
N LYS A 142 -3.82 -12.49 -0.69
CA LYS A 142 -5.05 -12.02 -1.35
C LYS A 142 -4.74 -10.76 -2.12
N TYR A 143 -5.00 -10.76 -3.42
CA TYR A 143 -4.64 -9.67 -4.31
C TYR A 143 -5.85 -8.81 -4.67
N LEU A 144 -5.67 -7.49 -4.61
CA LEU A 144 -6.56 -6.51 -5.23
C LEU A 144 -5.88 -5.98 -6.48
N THR A 145 -6.66 -5.78 -7.53
CA THR A 145 -6.14 -5.26 -8.81
C THR A 145 -7.03 -4.12 -9.31
N ALA A 146 -6.40 -3.05 -9.78
CA ALA A 146 -7.04 -1.95 -10.47
C ALA A 146 -6.22 -1.57 -11.71
N SER A 147 -6.87 -1.03 -12.74
CA SER A 147 -6.19 -0.57 -13.95
C SER A 147 -6.61 0.86 -14.28
N ILE A 148 -5.64 1.68 -14.68
CA ILE A 148 -5.82 3.08 -15.07
C ILE A 148 -5.38 3.22 -16.51
N LEU A 149 -6.28 3.74 -17.36
CA LEU A 149 -5.97 4.06 -18.76
C LEU A 149 -5.14 5.34 -18.83
N ILE A 150 -4.08 5.32 -19.62
CA ILE A 150 -3.26 6.49 -19.95
C ILE A 150 -3.60 6.89 -21.39
N GLU A 151 -4.16 8.07 -21.57
CA GLU A 151 -4.52 8.67 -22.86
C GLU A 151 -3.36 9.42 -23.49
#